data_b22dee995f0efdeb7d58a86558211113
#
_entry.id   b22dee995f0efdeb7d58a86558211113
#
_cell.length_a   1.000
_cell.length_b   1.000
_cell.length_c   1.000
_cell.angle_alpha   90.00
_cell.angle_beta   90.00
_cell.angle_gamma   90.00
#
_symmetry.space_group_name_H-M   'P 1'
#
loop_
_entity.id
_entity.type
_entity.pdbx_description
1 polymer ?
#
loop_
_entity_poly.entity_id
_entity_poly.type
_entity_poly.pdbx_seq_one_letter_code
_entity_poly.pdbx_strand_id
1 'polypeptide(L)'
;MKLKFYAFPLAEGATHVAHWNNSRKIAFTLAEVLITLGIIGVVAALTLPALIANYKEKAFVVAAKKNYSVLTNAINKWNVDNGSIGDVAAFWLSEETDDDLTLAFAKELNAVKVCTNAKLRDCGGSYDILQYKKFNDGSGNTTQENWISSGARIILADGTFVSLQSDRANSTNCERLIWVNEKDQNGNFIEDSTSSNGLKGHYQNHNVCGRLAYDTNGLKGPNQIGVDVFQIPYYGNGQIGTDNSSWGNINYILANDKLIKTEKYKIGKFE
;
A
#
# COMPACT_ATOMS: atom_id res chain seq x y z
N MET A 1 -85.61 12.44 -0.31
CA MET A 1 -84.71 11.37 0.05
C MET A 1 -84.15 11.61 1.45
N LYS A 2 -84.75 10.87 2.49
CA LYS A 2 -84.47 11.12 3.90
C LYS A 2 -83.32 10.18 4.32
N LEU A 3 -82.18 10.76 4.72
CA LEU A 3 -81.07 10.00 5.30
C LEU A 3 -81.36 9.76 6.79
N LYS A 4 -81.46 8.50 7.16
CA LYS A 4 -81.58 8.00 8.53
C LYS A 4 -80.13 7.91 9.12
N PHE A 5 -79.91 8.71 10.17
CA PHE A 5 -78.75 8.57 11.04
C PHE A 5 -79.07 7.43 12.04
N TYR A 6 -78.24 6.39 12.04
CA TYR A 6 -78.21 5.37 13.08
C TYR A 6 -77.21 5.83 14.16
N ALA A 7 -77.70 6.11 15.36
CA ALA A 7 -76.89 6.30 16.53
C ALA A 7 -76.41 4.92 17.04
N PHE A 8 -75.09 4.80 17.19
CA PHE A 8 -74.51 3.65 17.89
C PHE A 8 -74.63 3.89 19.40
N PRO A 9 -75.07 2.89 20.18
CA PRO A 9 -75.08 2.99 21.64
C PRO A 9 -73.64 2.88 22.16
N LEU A 10 -73.28 3.84 23.04
CA LEU A 10 -72.10 3.77 23.86
C LEU A 10 -72.23 2.57 24.80
N ALA A 11 -71.40 1.59 24.66
CA ALA A 11 -71.27 0.49 25.61
C ALA A 11 -70.60 1.00 26.87
N GLU A 12 -71.40 1.23 27.91
CA GLU A 12 -70.94 1.36 29.28
C GLU A 12 -70.43 0.00 29.78
N GLY A 13 -69.27 0.06 30.43
CA GLY A 13 -68.90 -0.98 31.40
C GLY A 13 -67.88 -2.00 30.97
N ALA A 14 -66.64 -1.64 31.06
CA ALA A 14 -65.63 -2.61 31.43
C ALA A 14 -64.56 -1.92 32.30
N THR A 15 -64.86 -1.82 33.56
CA THR A 15 -63.83 -1.63 34.60
C THR A 15 -63.07 -2.93 34.73
N HIS A 16 -62.23 -3.25 33.74
CA HIS A 16 -61.17 -4.19 33.95
C HIS A 16 -60.09 -3.51 34.78
N VAL A 17 -60.12 -3.82 36.07
CA VAL A 17 -58.96 -3.63 36.95
C VAL A 17 -57.83 -4.41 36.34
N ALA A 18 -56.97 -3.70 35.60
CA ALA A 18 -55.76 -4.30 35.14
C ALA A 18 -54.97 -4.77 36.38
N HIS A 19 -54.87 -6.09 36.50
CA HIS A 19 -53.98 -6.71 37.47
C HIS A 19 -52.59 -6.16 37.19
N TRP A 20 -52.15 -5.22 38.01
CA TRP A 20 -50.77 -4.74 38.01
C TRP A 20 -49.92 -5.92 38.40
N ASN A 21 -49.48 -6.63 37.39
CA ASN A 21 -48.38 -7.56 37.53
C ASN A 21 -47.22 -6.76 38.11
N ASN A 22 -46.93 -7.02 39.35
CA ASN A 22 -45.85 -6.42 40.13
C ASN A 22 -44.52 -6.97 39.63
N SER A 23 -44.27 -6.88 38.32
CA SER A 23 -42.95 -7.07 37.74
C SER A 23 -42.12 -5.92 38.29
N ARG A 24 -41.33 -6.25 39.29
CA ARG A 24 -40.30 -5.36 39.84
C ARG A 24 -39.49 -4.87 38.67
N LYS A 25 -39.77 -3.67 38.18
CA LYS A 25 -38.91 -2.97 37.26
C LYS A 25 -37.60 -2.79 38.00
N ILE A 26 -36.59 -3.60 37.63
CA ILE A 26 -35.27 -3.43 38.14
C ILE A 26 -34.78 -2.10 37.58
N ALA A 27 -34.89 -1.05 38.37
CA ALA A 27 -34.37 0.28 38.03
C ALA A 27 -32.90 0.29 38.47
N PHE A 28 -32.01 0.51 37.52
CA PHE A 28 -30.60 0.70 37.85
C PHE A 28 -30.41 2.00 38.60
N THR A 29 -29.53 1.98 39.59
CA THR A 29 -29.15 3.19 40.33
C THR A 29 -28.20 4.03 39.45
N LEU A 30 -28.23 5.34 39.62
CA LEU A 30 -27.30 6.24 38.92
C LEU A 30 -25.84 5.86 39.19
N ALA A 31 -25.54 5.39 40.40
CA ALA A 31 -24.18 4.94 40.79
C ALA A 31 -23.74 3.71 40.00
N GLU A 32 -24.61 2.70 39.82
CA GLU A 32 -24.29 1.49 39.02
C GLU A 32 -24.00 1.85 37.58
N VAL A 33 -24.81 2.74 36.98
CA VAL A 33 -24.57 3.19 35.59
C VAL A 33 -23.25 3.97 35.48
N LEU A 34 -22.95 4.85 36.43
CA LEU A 34 -21.69 5.62 36.39
C LEU A 34 -20.45 4.72 36.56
N ILE A 35 -20.52 3.75 37.47
CA ILE A 35 -19.41 2.81 37.69
C ILE A 35 -19.20 1.94 36.46
N THR A 36 -20.27 1.38 35.89
CA THR A 36 -20.16 0.52 34.70
C THR A 36 -19.64 1.28 33.49
N LEU A 37 -20.10 2.50 33.23
CA LEU A 37 -19.58 3.36 32.18
C LEU A 37 -18.12 3.74 32.42
N GLY A 38 -17.72 4.00 33.66
CA GLY A 38 -16.34 4.26 34.03
C GLY A 38 -15.41 3.09 33.72
N ILE A 39 -15.81 1.87 34.09
CA ILE A 39 -15.03 0.65 33.82
C ILE A 39 -14.93 0.41 32.30
N ILE A 40 -16.05 0.48 31.57
CA ILE A 40 -16.07 0.31 30.13
C ILE A 40 -15.17 1.36 29.45
N GLY A 41 -15.23 2.61 29.90
CA GLY A 41 -14.41 3.71 29.37
C GLY A 41 -12.92 3.43 29.53
N VAL A 42 -12.47 3.00 30.70
CA VAL A 42 -11.06 2.67 30.96
C VAL A 42 -10.62 1.47 30.12
N VAL A 43 -11.39 0.40 30.08
CA VAL A 43 -11.07 -0.80 29.28
C VAL A 43 -11.00 -0.45 27.79
N ALA A 44 -11.98 0.30 27.27
CA ALA A 44 -11.97 0.75 25.89
C ALA A 44 -10.75 1.64 25.57
N ALA A 45 -10.41 2.58 26.45
CA ALA A 45 -9.26 3.47 26.26
C ALA A 45 -7.92 2.70 26.16
N LEU A 46 -7.79 1.59 26.87
CA LEU A 46 -6.59 0.73 26.84
C LEU A 46 -6.57 -0.24 25.64
N THR A 47 -7.73 -0.72 25.19
CA THR A 47 -7.79 -1.78 24.16
C THR A 47 -7.95 -1.25 22.74
N LEU A 48 -8.68 -0.14 22.53
CA LEU A 48 -8.96 0.39 21.19
C LEU A 48 -7.71 0.75 20.39
N PRO A 49 -6.67 1.42 20.96
CA PRO A 49 -5.49 1.76 20.17
C PRO A 49 -4.77 0.54 19.59
N ALA A 50 -4.63 -0.53 20.38
CA ALA A 50 -4.00 -1.76 19.94
C ALA A 50 -4.83 -2.48 18.86
N LEU A 51 -6.14 -2.50 19.00
CA LEU A 51 -7.04 -3.10 18.02
C LEU A 51 -7.00 -2.36 16.69
N ILE A 52 -7.03 -1.02 16.72
CA ILE A 52 -6.95 -0.18 15.51
C ILE A 52 -5.62 -0.37 14.81
N ALA A 53 -4.49 -0.44 15.54
CA ALA A 53 -3.18 -0.66 14.96
C ALA A 53 -3.10 -2.01 14.24
N ASN A 54 -3.57 -3.09 14.86
CA ASN A 54 -3.61 -4.42 14.26
C ASN A 54 -4.52 -4.47 13.02
N TYR A 55 -5.67 -3.80 13.06
CA TYR A 55 -6.57 -3.71 11.90
C TYR A 55 -5.92 -2.97 10.72
N LYS A 56 -5.27 -1.84 10.98
CA LYS A 56 -4.55 -1.08 9.95
C LYS A 56 -3.43 -1.90 9.31
N GLU A 57 -2.63 -2.61 10.13
CA GLU A 57 -1.58 -3.48 9.61
C GLU A 57 -2.14 -4.54 8.65
N LYS A 58 -3.20 -5.24 9.05
CA LYS A 58 -3.86 -6.23 8.19
C LYS A 58 -4.42 -5.60 6.91
N ALA A 59 -4.97 -4.40 6.99
CA ALA A 59 -5.48 -3.69 5.82
C ALA A 59 -4.36 -3.38 4.81
N PHE A 60 -3.20 -2.91 5.27
CA PHE A 60 -2.04 -2.68 4.41
C PHE A 60 -1.51 -3.97 3.77
N VAL A 61 -1.41 -5.06 4.54
CA VAL A 61 -1.00 -6.37 4.00
C VAL A 61 -1.94 -6.84 2.88
N VAL A 62 -3.24 -6.77 3.12
CA VAL A 62 -4.25 -7.16 2.12
C VAL A 62 -4.18 -6.28 0.87
N ALA A 63 -4.05 -4.96 1.06
CA ALA A 63 -3.92 -4.02 -0.05
C ALA A 63 -2.63 -4.28 -0.86
N ALA A 64 -1.49 -4.51 -0.19
CA ALA A 64 -0.23 -4.83 -0.84
C ALA A 64 -0.34 -6.10 -1.70
N LYS A 65 -0.88 -7.19 -1.14
CA LYS A 65 -1.07 -8.47 -1.86
C LYS A 65 -2.02 -8.34 -3.04
N LYS A 66 -3.15 -7.64 -2.84
CA LYS A 66 -4.12 -7.39 -3.91
C LYS A 66 -3.46 -6.66 -5.07
N ASN A 67 -2.78 -5.55 -4.79
CA ASN A 67 -2.17 -4.74 -5.83
C ASN A 67 -1.02 -5.48 -6.52
N TYR A 68 -0.18 -6.20 -5.78
CA TYR A 68 0.81 -7.09 -6.37
C TYR A 68 0.18 -8.06 -7.39
N SER A 69 -0.88 -8.76 -6.98
CA SER A 69 -1.56 -9.72 -7.84
C SER A 69 -2.18 -9.08 -9.08
N VAL A 70 -2.89 -7.96 -8.91
CA VAL A 70 -3.52 -7.24 -10.03
C VAL A 70 -2.48 -6.78 -11.04
N LEU A 71 -1.40 -6.17 -10.56
CA LEU A 71 -0.39 -5.56 -11.42
C LEU A 71 0.48 -6.60 -12.12
N THR A 72 0.88 -7.67 -11.42
CA THR A 72 1.65 -8.77 -12.04
C THR A 72 0.82 -9.54 -13.07
N ASN A 73 -0.48 -9.76 -12.79
CA ASN A 73 -1.38 -10.38 -13.75
C ASN A 73 -1.61 -9.50 -15.00
N ALA A 74 -1.65 -8.18 -14.85
CA ALA A 74 -1.77 -7.27 -16.00
C ALA A 74 -0.53 -7.34 -16.91
N ILE A 75 0.68 -7.40 -16.35
CA ILE A 75 1.91 -7.61 -17.13
C ILE A 75 1.88 -8.98 -17.83
N ASN A 76 1.50 -10.02 -17.10
CA ASN A 76 1.39 -11.37 -17.69
C ASN A 76 0.37 -11.41 -18.83
N LYS A 77 -0.77 -10.75 -18.66
CA LYS A 77 -1.79 -10.63 -19.71
C LYS A 77 -1.22 -9.92 -20.93
N TRP A 78 -0.54 -8.79 -20.73
CA TRP A 78 0.12 -8.07 -21.82
C TRP A 78 1.08 -8.99 -22.61
N ASN A 79 1.92 -9.78 -21.89
CA ASN A 79 2.84 -10.71 -22.51
C ASN A 79 2.11 -11.80 -23.32
N VAL A 80 0.98 -12.30 -22.83
CA VAL A 80 0.17 -13.29 -23.58
C VAL A 80 -0.42 -12.66 -24.83
N ASP A 81 -1.02 -11.48 -24.72
CA ASP A 81 -1.68 -10.79 -25.83
C ASP A 81 -0.70 -10.37 -26.95
N ASN A 82 0.56 -10.14 -26.59
CA ASN A 82 1.64 -9.78 -27.53
C ASN A 82 2.53 -10.96 -27.94
N GLY A 83 2.19 -12.20 -27.55
CA GLY A 83 2.92 -13.40 -27.95
C GLY A 83 4.33 -13.53 -27.34
N SER A 84 4.61 -12.81 -26.26
CA SER A 84 5.92 -12.75 -25.58
C SER A 84 5.94 -13.53 -24.27
N ILE A 85 5.23 -14.64 -24.19
CA ILE A 85 5.15 -15.47 -23.00
C ILE A 85 6.55 -15.92 -22.54
N GLY A 86 6.89 -15.59 -21.29
CA GLY A 86 8.19 -15.93 -20.69
C GLY A 86 9.32 -14.94 -20.99
N ASP A 87 9.10 -13.98 -21.89
CA ASP A 87 10.06 -12.90 -22.15
C ASP A 87 9.75 -11.68 -21.26
N VAL A 88 10.44 -11.56 -20.15
CA VAL A 88 10.28 -10.44 -19.22
C VAL A 88 10.69 -9.11 -19.85
N ALA A 89 11.70 -9.14 -20.75
CA ALA A 89 12.21 -7.94 -21.39
C ALA A 89 11.20 -7.32 -22.34
N ALA A 90 10.39 -8.14 -23.01
CA ALA A 90 9.45 -7.70 -24.04
C ALA A 90 8.51 -6.59 -23.56
N PHE A 91 7.91 -6.74 -22.38
CA PHE A 91 7.04 -5.71 -21.81
C PHE A 91 7.83 -4.44 -21.44
N TRP A 92 8.96 -4.59 -20.74
CA TRP A 92 9.71 -3.45 -20.20
C TRP A 92 10.44 -2.63 -21.28
N LEU A 93 10.70 -3.23 -22.42
CA LEU A 93 11.37 -2.60 -23.57
C LEU A 93 10.42 -2.30 -24.73
N SER A 94 9.11 -2.47 -24.54
CA SER A 94 8.10 -2.28 -25.60
C SER A 94 7.93 -0.83 -26.05
N GLU A 95 8.25 0.11 -25.18
CA GLU A 95 8.05 1.55 -25.44
C GLU A 95 9.37 2.32 -25.24
N GLU A 96 9.51 3.48 -25.86
CA GLU A 96 10.75 4.27 -25.81
C GLU A 96 10.94 5.05 -24.52
N THR A 97 9.86 5.44 -23.84
CA THR A 97 9.89 6.22 -22.60
C THR A 97 9.07 5.57 -21.49
N ASP A 98 9.38 5.92 -20.24
CA ASP A 98 8.59 5.46 -19.09
C ASP A 98 7.17 6.05 -19.11
N ASP A 99 6.98 7.25 -19.67
CA ASP A 99 5.68 7.86 -19.88
C ASP A 99 4.83 7.02 -20.86
N ASP A 100 5.42 6.60 -22.00
CA ASP A 100 4.73 5.78 -23.00
C ASP A 100 4.44 4.38 -22.45
N LEU A 101 5.40 3.77 -21.75
CA LEU A 101 5.19 2.50 -21.07
C LEU A 101 4.05 2.57 -20.05
N THR A 102 3.99 3.66 -19.28
CA THR A 102 2.91 3.88 -18.31
C THR A 102 1.55 4.05 -19.01
N LEU A 103 1.50 4.78 -20.12
CA LEU A 103 0.29 4.94 -20.93
C LEU A 103 -0.16 3.62 -21.57
N ALA A 104 0.77 2.81 -22.07
CA ALA A 104 0.47 1.50 -22.63
C ALA A 104 -0.07 0.56 -21.55
N PHE A 105 0.60 0.49 -20.39
CA PHE A 105 0.18 -0.36 -19.28
C PHE A 105 -1.17 0.01 -18.69
N ALA A 106 -1.49 1.31 -18.67
CA ALA A 106 -2.78 1.78 -18.16
C ALA A 106 -3.98 1.20 -18.94
N LYS A 107 -3.79 0.77 -20.19
CA LYS A 107 -4.83 0.12 -21.00
C LYS A 107 -5.17 -1.28 -20.49
N GLU A 108 -4.21 -1.95 -19.84
CA GLU A 108 -4.40 -3.27 -19.23
C GLU A 108 -5.06 -3.21 -17.85
N LEU A 109 -5.13 -2.02 -17.27
CA LEU A 109 -5.69 -1.76 -15.97
C LEU A 109 -7.00 -0.96 -16.10
N ASN A 110 -7.90 -1.13 -15.14
CA ASN A 110 -9.07 -0.25 -15.02
C ASN A 110 -8.65 1.09 -14.39
N ALA A 111 -7.81 1.84 -15.14
CA ALA A 111 -7.29 3.12 -14.69
C ALA A 111 -8.38 4.20 -14.71
N VAL A 112 -8.52 4.92 -13.60
CA VAL A 112 -9.41 6.10 -13.53
C VAL A 112 -8.73 7.31 -14.16
N LYS A 113 -7.41 7.41 -13.98
CA LYS A 113 -6.62 8.53 -14.49
C LYS A 113 -5.18 8.10 -14.75
N VAL A 114 -4.58 8.70 -15.78
CA VAL A 114 -3.17 8.53 -16.10
C VAL A 114 -2.55 9.90 -16.32
N CYS A 115 -1.39 10.14 -15.73
CA CYS A 115 -0.64 11.38 -15.89
C CYS A 115 0.81 11.05 -16.26
N THR A 116 1.27 11.68 -17.33
CA THR A 116 2.69 11.70 -17.68
C THR A 116 3.47 12.63 -16.73
N ASN A 117 4.78 12.58 -16.76
CA ASN A 117 5.64 13.47 -15.98
C ASN A 117 5.27 14.96 -16.16
N ALA A 118 5.00 15.37 -17.38
CA ALA A 118 4.61 16.76 -17.70
C ALA A 118 3.27 17.18 -17.08
N LYS A 119 2.38 16.23 -16.79
CA LYS A 119 1.04 16.44 -16.23
C LYS A 119 0.85 15.88 -14.83
N LEU A 120 1.92 15.61 -14.13
CA LEU A 120 1.88 14.98 -12.81
C LEU A 120 1.03 15.75 -11.79
N ARG A 121 0.99 17.08 -11.90
CA ARG A 121 0.14 17.93 -11.03
C ARG A 121 -1.34 17.57 -11.09
N ASP A 122 -1.81 17.09 -12.23
CA ASP A 122 -3.21 16.67 -12.41
C ASP A 122 -3.52 15.39 -11.63
N CYS A 123 -2.49 14.62 -11.27
CA CYS A 123 -2.58 13.41 -10.45
C CYS A 123 -2.05 13.60 -9.01
N GLY A 124 -2.13 14.82 -8.49
CA GLY A 124 -1.74 15.12 -7.11
C GLY A 124 -0.32 15.65 -6.94
N GLY A 125 0.48 15.75 -8.03
CA GLY A 125 1.85 16.24 -7.98
C GLY A 125 2.84 15.27 -7.33
N SER A 126 4.04 15.76 -7.05
CA SER A 126 5.07 15.02 -6.30
C SER A 126 4.71 14.97 -4.81
N TYR A 127 5.14 13.91 -4.14
CA TYR A 127 4.97 13.74 -2.70
C TYR A 127 6.16 13.00 -2.09
N ASP A 128 6.39 13.20 -0.80
CA ASP A 128 7.49 12.57 -0.08
C ASP A 128 7.16 11.13 0.27
N ILE A 129 8.15 10.24 0.12
CA ILE A 129 8.06 8.85 0.54
C ILE A 129 9.06 8.62 1.66
N LEU A 130 8.56 8.10 2.78
CA LEU A 130 9.39 7.69 3.90
C LEU A 130 10.15 6.42 3.54
N GLN A 131 11.46 6.51 3.55
CA GLN A 131 12.30 5.34 3.36
C GLN A 131 12.48 4.57 4.67
N TYR A 132 12.66 3.25 4.55
CA TYR A 132 13.17 2.46 5.64
C TYR A 132 14.51 3.04 6.11
N LYS A 133 14.67 3.14 7.43
CA LYS A 133 16.02 3.20 7.98
C LYS A 133 16.75 1.98 7.50
N LYS A 134 17.85 2.17 6.80
CA LYS A 134 18.75 1.06 6.47
C LYS A 134 19.07 0.35 7.77
N PHE A 135 18.93 -0.95 7.78
CA PHE A 135 19.08 -1.81 8.96
C PHE A 135 20.41 -1.59 9.71
N ASN A 136 21.40 -0.94 9.10
CA ASN A 136 22.78 -0.91 9.58
C ASN A 136 23.38 0.48 9.85
N ASP A 137 22.74 1.60 9.48
CA ASP A 137 23.43 2.90 9.55
C ASP A 137 22.95 3.85 10.65
N GLY A 138 21.96 3.47 11.43
CA GLY A 138 21.47 4.31 12.52
C GLY A 138 20.80 5.62 12.09
N SER A 139 20.79 5.95 10.80
CA SER A 139 20.18 7.15 10.27
C SER A 139 18.66 7.14 10.40
N GLY A 140 18.05 8.31 10.58
CA GLY A 140 16.60 8.48 10.74
C GLY A 140 15.83 8.08 9.49
N ASN A 141 14.51 8.02 9.62
CA ASN A 141 13.63 7.98 8.46
C ASN A 141 13.97 9.19 7.60
N THR A 142 14.46 8.94 6.39
CA THR A 142 14.67 10.01 5.43
C THR A 142 13.45 10.11 4.54
N THR A 143 12.93 11.30 4.38
CA THR A 143 12.01 11.60 3.29
C THR A 143 12.85 11.69 2.02
N GLN A 144 12.45 10.99 0.98
CA GLN A 144 13.12 11.06 -0.29
C GLN A 144 12.09 11.06 -1.41
N GLU A 145 12.17 12.03 -2.30
CA GLU A 145 11.51 11.92 -3.58
C GLU A 145 12.08 10.70 -4.30
N ASN A 146 11.20 9.87 -4.81
CA ASN A 146 11.61 8.78 -5.67
C ASN A 146 10.69 8.75 -6.91
N TRP A 147 11.06 7.96 -7.89
CA TRP A 147 10.37 7.95 -9.18
C TRP A 147 8.87 7.62 -9.11
N ILE A 148 8.37 6.89 -8.10
CA ILE A 148 6.92 6.71 -7.91
C ILE A 148 6.24 8.00 -7.43
N SER A 149 6.95 8.82 -6.67
CA SER A 149 6.39 10.09 -6.17
C SER A 149 6.45 11.20 -7.21
N SER A 150 7.42 11.16 -8.13
CA SER A 150 7.68 12.20 -9.12
C SER A 150 7.54 11.76 -10.57
N GLY A 151 7.40 10.45 -10.84
CA GLY A 151 7.26 9.88 -12.19
C GLY A 151 5.83 9.86 -12.73
N ALA A 152 5.69 9.39 -13.98
CA ALA A 152 4.39 9.13 -14.59
C ALA A 152 3.55 8.22 -13.70
N ARG A 153 2.23 8.46 -13.66
CA ARG A 153 1.36 7.84 -12.67
C ARG A 153 0.05 7.37 -13.26
N ILE A 154 -0.32 6.14 -12.91
CA ILE A 154 -1.66 5.58 -13.10
C ILE A 154 -2.39 5.64 -11.75
N ILE A 155 -3.65 6.07 -11.76
CA ILE A 155 -4.53 6.04 -10.59
C ILE A 155 -5.60 4.99 -10.83
N LEU A 156 -5.69 4.00 -9.95
CA LEU A 156 -6.71 2.97 -9.98
C LEU A 156 -7.98 3.41 -9.24
N ALA A 157 -9.08 2.69 -9.45
CA ALA A 157 -10.38 3.02 -8.86
C ALA A 157 -10.41 2.99 -7.32
N ASP A 158 -9.53 2.23 -6.69
CA ASP A 158 -9.38 2.16 -5.23
C ASP A 158 -8.44 3.24 -4.65
N GLY A 159 -7.90 4.10 -5.51
CA GLY A 159 -6.98 5.16 -5.12
C GLY A 159 -5.51 4.76 -5.14
N THR A 160 -5.18 3.53 -5.53
CA THR A 160 -3.80 3.07 -5.68
C THR A 160 -3.08 3.88 -6.76
N PHE A 161 -1.89 4.33 -6.46
CA PHE A 161 -0.96 4.91 -7.43
C PHE A 161 -0.03 3.82 -7.97
N VAL A 162 0.18 3.82 -9.27
CA VAL A 162 1.10 2.90 -9.95
C VAL A 162 2.03 3.69 -10.85
N SER A 163 3.29 3.32 -10.87
CA SER A 163 4.31 3.91 -11.74
C SER A 163 5.25 2.83 -12.25
N LEU A 164 5.73 2.99 -13.47
CA LEU A 164 6.67 2.08 -14.10
C LEU A 164 7.96 2.82 -14.43
N GLN A 165 9.07 2.12 -14.24
CA GLN A 165 10.39 2.57 -14.67
C GLN A 165 11.07 1.42 -15.39
N SER A 166 11.41 1.61 -16.67
CA SER A 166 12.22 0.64 -17.40
C SER A 166 13.70 0.91 -17.19
N ASP A 167 14.50 -0.14 -17.14
CA ASP A 167 15.97 -0.07 -17.04
C ASP A 167 16.59 -0.24 -18.45
N ARG A 168 16.36 0.74 -19.31
CA ARG A 168 16.71 0.70 -20.75
C ARG A 168 18.18 0.85 -21.06
N ALA A 169 19.06 0.94 -20.08
CA ALA A 169 20.45 1.24 -20.31
C ALA A 169 21.15 0.11 -21.09
N ASN A 170 21.20 0.27 -22.40
CA ASN A 170 22.13 -0.36 -23.34
C ASN A 170 21.98 -1.83 -23.68
N SER A 171 20.88 -2.54 -23.40
CA SER A 171 20.78 -3.91 -23.85
C SER A 171 19.39 -4.37 -24.24
N THR A 172 19.32 -5.21 -25.24
CA THR A 172 18.12 -5.93 -25.70
C THR A 172 17.66 -7.00 -24.68
N ASN A 173 18.47 -7.31 -23.66
CA ASN A 173 18.28 -8.45 -22.76
C ASN A 173 18.24 -8.07 -21.28
N CYS A 174 17.98 -6.80 -20.93
CA CYS A 174 18.01 -6.32 -19.54
C CYS A 174 19.35 -6.50 -18.82
N GLU A 175 20.44 -6.71 -19.56
CA GLU A 175 21.76 -6.89 -18.99
C GLU A 175 22.56 -5.61 -19.11
N ARG A 176 23.02 -5.08 -18.00
CA ARG A 176 23.98 -4.00 -17.98
C ARG A 176 25.00 -4.22 -16.87
N LEU A 177 26.21 -3.76 -17.11
CA LEU A 177 27.25 -3.71 -16.09
C LEU A 177 27.08 -2.44 -15.26
N ILE A 178 26.91 -2.59 -13.96
CA ILE A 178 26.95 -1.48 -13.01
C ILE A 178 28.20 -1.58 -12.15
N TRP A 179 28.75 -0.43 -11.79
CA TRP A 179 29.83 -0.35 -10.82
C TRP A 179 29.27 -0.50 -9.42
N VAL A 180 29.75 -1.46 -8.64
CA VAL A 180 29.34 -1.71 -7.26
C VAL A 180 30.56 -1.43 -6.37
N ASN A 181 30.43 -0.43 -5.48
CA ASN A 181 31.46 -0.11 -4.51
C ASN A 181 31.56 -1.20 -3.43
N GLU A 182 32.78 -1.65 -3.16
CA GLU A 182 33.06 -2.65 -2.12
C GLU A 182 33.03 -2.01 -0.73
N LYS A 183 32.64 -2.82 0.25
CA LYS A 183 32.63 -2.42 1.66
C LYS A 183 33.48 -3.39 2.48
N ASP A 184 34.11 -2.86 3.53
CA ASP A 184 34.82 -3.65 4.53
C ASP A 184 33.84 -4.46 5.42
N GLN A 185 34.38 -5.25 6.34
CA GLN A 185 33.60 -6.06 7.28
C GLN A 185 32.74 -5.22 8.23
N ASN A 186 33.04 -3.92 8.38
CA ASN A 186 32.30 -2.97 9.21
C ASN A 186 31.24 -2.19 8.41
N GLY A 187 31.14 -2.44 7.09
CA GLY A 187 30.18 -1.77 6.22
C GLY A 187 30.62 -0.43 5.65
N ASN A 188 31.89 0.00 5.89
CA ASN A 188 32.44 1.22 5.34
C ASN A 188 32.92 0.97 3.90
N PHE A 189 32.80 1.98 3.03
CA PHE A 189 33.35 1.91 1.68
C PHE A 189 34.87 1.86 1.73
N ILE A 190 35.47 1.00 0.90
CA ILE A 190 36.92 0.88 0.77
C ILE A 190 37.40 1.94 -0.22
N GLU A 191 38.34 2.78 0.20
CA GLU A 191 38.94 3.79 -0.67
C GLU A 191 39.90 3.16 -1.69
N ASP A 192 39.87 3.69 -2.91
CA ASP A 192 40.79 3.34 -3.98
C ASP A 192 41.08 4.58 -4.83
N SER A 193 42.26 5.13 -4.66
CA SER A 193 42.72 6.32 -5.36
C SER A 193 42.87 6.14 -6.87
N THR A 194 42.85 4.90 -7.36
CA THR A 194 42.97 4.58 -8.79
C THR A 194 41.61 4.54 -9.50
N SER A 195 40.50 4.46 -8.75
CA SER A 195 39.17 4.45 -9.32
C SER A 195 38.66 5.87 -9.60
N SER A 196 37.82 6.03 -10.60
CA SER A 196 37.25 7.33 -11.01
C SER A 196 36.40 8.02 -9.94
N ASN A 197 35.85 7.25 -9.00
CA ASN A 197 35.02 7.74 -7.88
C ASN A 197 35.72 7.66 -6.52
N GLY A 198 37.04 7.33 -6.49
CA GLY A 198 37.82 7.23 -5.26
C GLY A 198 37.50 6.00 -4.40
N LEU A 199 36.68 5.07 -4.89
CA LEU A 199 36.23 3.91 -4.12
C LEU A 199 36.55 2.61 -4.87
N LYS A 200 36.98 1.61 -4.11
CA LYS A 200 37.17 0.24 -4.63
C LYS A 200 35.83 -0.37 -5.01
N GLY A 201 35.79 -1.07 -6.14
CA GLY A 201 34.58 -1.72 -6.59
C GLY A 201 34.88 -2.65 -7.76
N HIS A 202 33.81 -3.26 -8.24
CA HIS A 202 33.85 -4.14 -9.41
C HIS A 202 32.60 -3.94 -10.26
N TYR A 203 32.70 -4.32 -11.53
CA TYR A 203 31.53 -4.37 -12.40
C TYR A 203 30.72 -5.63 -12.11
N GLN A 204 29.42 -5.45 -11.90
CA GLN A 204 28.47 -6.54 -11.68
C GLN A 204 27.35 -6.46 -12.73
N ASN A 205 26.93 -7.61 -13.22
CA ASN A 205 25.75 -7.68 -14.08
C ASN A 205 24.49 -7.28 -13.29
N HIS A 206 23.76 -6.30 -13.83
CA HIS A 206 22.49 -5.84 -13.30
C HIS A 206 21.38 -6.21 -14.28
N ASN A 207 20.70 -7.30 -13.99
CA ASN A 207 19.75 -7.93 -14.90
C ASN A 207 18.30 -7.46 -14.66
N VAL A 208 18.10 -6.22 -14.19
CA VAL A 208 16.75 -5.65 -13.99
C VAL A 208 16.25 -5.07 -15.31
N CYS A 209 15.12 -5.59 -15.80
CA CYS A 209 14.43 -5.06 -16.98
C CYS A 209 13.67 -3.79 -16.67
N GLY A 210 13.08 -3.74 -15.50
CA GLY A 210 12.30 -2.61 -15.05
C GLY A 210 11.80 -2.78 -13.63
N ARG A 211 11.14 -1.76 -13.14
CA ARG A 211 10.57 -1.70 -11.79
C ARG A 211 9.13 -1.22 -11.87
N LEU A 212 8.25 -2.01 -11.30
CA LEU A 212 6.87 -1.63 -11.02
C LEU A 212 6.80 -1.11 -9.60
N ALA A 213 6.29 0.10 -9.40
CA ALA A 213 6.01 0.59 -8.07
C ALA A 213 4.54 0.89 -7.90
N TYR A 214 4.06 0.71 -6.69
CA TYR A 214 2.70 1.12 -6.32
C TYR A 214 2.66 1.63 -4.89
N ASP A 215 1.74 2.57 -4.68
CA ASP A 215 1.33 3.10 -3.40
C ASP A 215 -0.14 2.72 -3.22
N THR A 216 -0.46 1.94 -2.19
CA THR A 216 -1.77 1.28 -2.05
C THR A 216 -2.93 2.23 -1.77
N ASN A 217 -2.64 3.45 -1.34
CA ASN A 217 -3.62 4.45 -0.94
C ASN A 217 -3.33 5.87 -1.48
N GLY A 218 -2.33 5.99 -2.35
CA GLY A 218 -1.93 7.24 -2.98
C GLY A 218 -1.43 8.28 -1.98
N LEU A 219 -1.95 9.51 -2.05
CA LEU A 219 -1.51 10.60 -1.16
C LEU A 219 -1.91 10.43 0.31
N LYS A 220 -2.68 9.40 0.64
CA LYS A 220 -3.04 9.12 2.03
C LYS A 220 -1.88 8.40 2.70
N GLY A 221 -1.31 9.02 3.72
CA GLY A 221 -0.19 8.39 4.44
C GLY A 221 -0.47 6.98 4.98
N PRO A 222 0.59 6.27 5.29
CA PRO A 222 1.91 6.79 5.68
C PRO A 222 2.88 7.14 4.55
N ASN A 223 2.64 6.74 3.29
CA ASN A 223 3.56 6.88 2.15
C ASN A 223 4.95 6.33 2.49
N GLN A 224 4.97 5.10 2.97
CA GLN A 224 6.18 4.48 3.49
C GLN A 224 6.50 3.17 2.79
N ILE A 225 7.75 3.04 2.34
CA ILE A 225 8.24 1.81 1.72
C ILE A 225 8.08 0.63 2.66
N GLY A 226 7.42 -0.45 2.18
CA GLY A 226 7.15 -1.68 2.92
C GLY A 226 5.92 -1.64 3.82
N VAL A 227 5.16 -0.54 3.80
CA VAL A 227 3.86 -0.42 4.46
C VAL A 227 2.75 -0.28 3.44
N ASP A 228 2.77 0.79 2.68
CA ASP A 228 1.83 1.12 1.62
C ASP A 228 2.51 1.39 0.28
N VAL A 229 3.82 1.63 0.27
CA VAL A 229 4.63 1.82 -0.95
C VAL A 229 5.55 0.63 -1.18
N PHE A 230 5.52 0.08 -2.39
CA PHE A 230 6.30 -1.08 -2.80
C PHE A 230 6.89 -0.87 -4.17
N GLN A 231 8.12 -1.40 -4.35
CA GLN A 231 8.81 -1.45 -5.64
C GLN A 231 9.12 -2.91 -5.96
N ILE A 232 8.74 -3.34 -7.14
CA ILE A 232 8.90 -4.73 -7.59
C ILE A 232 9.83 -4.73 -8.80
N PRO A 233 11.08 -5.15 -8.65
CA PRO A 233 11.98 -5.35 -9.78
C PRO A 233 11.56 -6.59 -10.58
N TYR A 234 11.71 -6.49 -11.87
CA TYR A 234 11.57 -7.57 -12.83
C TYR A 234 12.94 -7.85 -13.42
N TYR A 235 13.41 -9.08 -13.26
CA TYR A 235 14.74 -9.51 -13.71
C TYR A 235 14.66 -10.29 -15.01
N GLY A 236 15.67 -10.16 -15.85
CA GLY A 236 15.75 -10.87 -17.14
C GLY A 236 15.72 -12.40 -17.03
N ASN A 237 16.05 -12.94 -15.87
CA ASN A 237 15.94 -14.39 -15.58
C ASN A 237 14.53 -14.86 -15.20
N GLY A 238 13.53 -13.97 -15.27
CA GLY A 238 12.15 -14.28 -14.89
C GLY A 238 11.81 -14.09 -13.40
N GLN A 239 12.78 -13.75 -12.56
CA GLN A 239 12.53 -13.45 -11.14
C GLN A 239 11.76 -12.15 -11.01
N ILE A 240 10.74 -12.14 -10.13
CA ILE A 240 9.90 -10.98 -9.82
C ILE A 240 9.99 -10.70 -8.33
N GLY A 241 10.22 -9.44 -7.99
CA GLY A 241 10.33 -9.01 -6.59
C GLY A 241 11.71 -9.23 -6.00
N THR A 242 11.87 -8.80 -4.78
CA THR A 242 13.14 -8.89 -4.03
C THR A 242 12.87 -8.99 -2.54
N ASP A 243 13.81 -9.56 -1.81
CA ASP A 243 13.85 -9.54 -0.36
C ASP A 243 14.52 -8.26 0.20
N ASN A 244 14.89 -7.33 -0.68
CA ASN A 244 15.48 -6.07 -0.28
C ASN A 244 14.47 -5.16 0.42
N SER A 245 14.74 -4.82 1.67
CA SER A 245 13.88 -3.95 2.48
C SER A 245 13.77 -2.52 1.94
N SER A 246 14.79 -2.02 1.23
CA SER A 246 14.74 -0.69 0.60
C SER A 246 13.71 -0.57 -0.53
N TRP A 247 13.16 -1.70 -1.00
CA TRP A 247 12.11 -1.76 -2.02
C TRP A 247 10.78 -2.27 -1.47
N GLY A 248 10.68 -2.42 -0.15
CA GLY A 248 9.46 -2.78 0.55
C GLY A 248 9.29 -4.28 0.80
N ASN A 249 10.21 -5.14 0.32
CA ASN A 249 10.23 -6.58 0.53
C ASN A 249 8.85 -7.25 0.40
N ILE A 250 8.23 -7.10 -0.76
CA ILE A 250 6.90 -7.67 -1.03
C ILE A 250 6.90 -9.19 -0.88
N ASN A 251 8.01 -9.88 -1.19
CA ASN A 251 8.12 -11.33 -1.06
C ASN A 251 7.91 -11.79 0.40
N TYR A 252 8.44 -11.03 1.36
CA TYR A 252 8.19 -11.33 2.77
C TYR A 252 6.70 -11.24 3.12
N ILE A 253 6.01 -10.20 2.64
CA ILE A 253 4.57 -10.00 2.89
C ILE A 253 3.75 -11.12 2.23
N LEU A 254 4.11 -11.54 1.02
CA LEU A 254 3.45 -12.64 0.33
C LEU A 254 3.56 -13.95 1.10
N ALA A 255 4.75 -14.22 1.68
CA ALA A 255 5.04 -15.46 2.40
C ALA A 255 4.48 -15.49 3.83
N ASN A 256 4.44 -14.35 4.53
CA ASN A 256 4.19 -14.32 5.97
C ASN A 256 2.87 -13.65 6.39
N ASP A 257 2.11 -13.04 5.49
CA ASP A 257 0.89 -12.28 5.80
C ASP A 257 1.11 -11.17 6.84
N LYS A 258 2.29 -10.57 6.87
CA LYS A 258 2.68 -9.55 7.85
C LYS A 258 3.58 -8.50 7.22
N LEU A 259 3.49 -7.26 7.71
CA LEU A 259 4.52 -6.27 7.45
C LEU A 259 5.81 -6.64 8.19
N ILE A 260 6.96 -6.22 7.65
CA ILE A 260 8.23 -6.40 8.35
C ILE A 260 8.24 -5.47 9.56
N LYS A 261 8.20 -6.06 10.75
CA LYS A 261 8.37 -5.32 12.02
C LYS A 261 9.83 -5.35 12.41
N THR A 262 10.49 -4.21 12.37
CA THR A 262 11.80 -4.04 12.98
C THR A 262 11.65 -3.17 14.22
N GLU A 263 12.57 -3.27 15.18
CA GLU A 263 12.57 -2.41 16.38
C GLU A 263 12.62 -0.91 16.04
N LYS A 264 13.10 -0.59 14.84
CA LYS A 264 13.23 0.77 14.30
C LYS A 264 12.00 1.22 13.51
N TYR A 265 11.02 0.34 13.31
CA TYR A 265 9.83 0.57 12.52
C TYR A 265 8.63 0.80 13.43
N LYS A 266 8.17 2.03 13.52
CA LYS A 266 6.96 2.38 14.28
C LYS A 266 5.81 2.63 13.31
N ILE A 267 5.02 1.58 13.05
CA ILE A 267 3.71 1.75 12.41
C ILE A 267 2.88 2.63 13.35
N GLY A 268 2.44 3.79 12.87
CA GLY A 268 1.42 4.57 13.56
C GLY A 268 1.88 5.83 14.29
N LYS A 269 3.07 6.35 14.03
CA LYS A 269 3.38 7.76 14.30
C LYS A 269 3.32 8.55 12.99
N PHE A 270 2.12 8.63 12.46
CA PHE A 270 1.79 9.53 11.38
C PHE A 270 0.82 10.56 11.98
N GLU A 271 1.36 11.68 12.38
CA GLU A 271 0.60 12.91 12.63
C GLU A 271 0.47 13.66 11.31
#